data_af5507e024fa34c9f43ef11e5170c10d
#
_entry.id   af5507e024fa34c9f43ef11e5170c10d
#
_cell.length_a   1.000
_cell.length_b   1.000
_cell.length_c   1.000
_cell.angle_alpha   90.00
_cell.angle_beta   90.00
_cell.angle_gamma   90.00
#
_symmetry.space_group_name_H-M   'P 1'
#
loop_
_entity.id
_entity.type
_entity.pdbx_description
1 polymer ?
#
loop_
_entity_poly.entity_id
_entity_poly.type
_entity_poly.pdbx_seq_one_letter_code
_entity_poly.pdbx_strand_id
1 'polypeptide(L)'
;DELRVKMSQETKFFCTSEAIALYLQKYTQYRKRKVFFGDMNNNKELRMLLIKHKDATRFLYICAEVRKDEIPSFMKANGFNYSEGVMYRTVPNNLKEIDMLKYDMLILFSPTGIHSLFDNFPKFKQGNLRIGAYGKTTADAILDKGVKLHFMAPMPHAPTITVALDHYLKESNR
;
A
#
# COMPACT_ATOMS: atom_id res chain seq x y z
N ASP A 1 18.46 -8.50 12.60
CA ASP A 1 19.64 -8.72 13.47
C ASP A 1 20.94 -9.06 12.70
N GLU A 2 20.87 -9.50 11.45
CA GLU A 2 22.06 -9.83 10.65
C GLU A 2 23.01 -8.64 10.46
N LEU A 3 22.48 -7.44 10.24
CA LEU A 3 23.27 -6.24 10.01
C LEU A 3 23.77 -5.56 11.29
N ARG A 4 23.29 -5.95 12.46
CA ARG A 4 23.65 -5.39 13.79
C ARG A 4 23.72 -3.86 13.83
N VAL A 5 22.83 -3.18 13.08
CA VAL A 5 22.79 -1.72 13.02
C VAL A 5 22.39 -1.16 14.38
N LYS A 6 23.26 -0.40 15.00
CA LYS A 6 22.97 0.32 16.24
C LYS A 6 22.48 1.72 15.88
N MET A 7 21.24 2.04 16.24
CA MET A 7 20.70 3.39 16.08
C MET A 7 21.11 4.27 17.26
N SER A 8 21.49 5.51 16.97
CA SER A 8 21.80 6.49 18.01
C SER A 8 20.57 6.73 18.90
N GLN A 9 20.81 6.90 20.19
CA GLN A 9 19.76 7.29 21.14
C GLN A 9 19.19 8.70 20.86
N GLU A 10 19.88 9.50 20.07
CA GLU A 10 19.43 10.83 19.64
C GLU A 10 18.57 10.79 18.38
N THR A 11 18.44 9.63 17.71
CA THR A 11 17.61 9.48 16.53
C THR A 11 16.14 9.80 16.83
N LYS A 12 15.56 10.66 16.02
CA LYS A 12 14.12 10.98 16.04
C LYS A 12 13.41 10.18 14.96
N PHE A 13 12.24 9.67 15.27
CA PHE A 13 11.42 8.88 14.37
C PHE A 13 10.16 9.64 14.03
N PHE A 14 9.84 9.73 12.76
CA PHE A 14 8.63 10.34 12.22
C PHE A 14 7.83 9.27 11.49
N CYS A 15 6.70 8.89 12.05
CA CYS A 15 5.87 7.79 11.58
C CYS A 15 4.58 8.32 10.97
N THR A 16 4.07 7.65 9.93
CA THR A 16 2.82 8.05 9.28
C THR A 16 1.58 7.77 10.13
N SER A 17 1.70 6.92 11.16
CA SER A 17 0.61 6.63 12.09
C SER A 17 1.12 6.22 13.47
N GLU A 18 0.23 6.32 14.48
CA GLU A 18 0.49 5.84 15.83
C GLU A 18 0.80 4.33 15.86
N ALA A 19 0.09 3.53 15.07
CA ALA A 19 0.32 2.08 14.99
C ALA A 19 1.75 1.74 14.58
N ILE A 20 2.31 2.48 13.61
CA ILE A 20 3.72 2.32 13.19
C ILE A 20 4.66 2.77 14.30
N ALA A 21 4.36 3.89 14.96
CA ALA A 21 5.16 4.39 16.08
C ALA A 21 5.22 3.38 17.23
N LEU A 22 4.10 2.76 17.57
CA LEU A 22 4.03 1.69 18.58
C LEU A 22 4.76 0.42 18.13
N TYR A 23 4.65 0.05 16.85
CA TYR A 23 5.35 -1.12 16.31
C TYR A 23 6.88 -0.98 16.37
N LEU A 24 7.38 0.23 16.27
CA LEU A 24 8.81 0.54 16.36
C LEU A 24 9.45 0.08 17.69
N GLN A 25 8.66 0.00 18.77
CA GLN A 25 9.12 -0.47 20.08
C GLN A 25 9.71 -1.89 20.07
N LYS A 26 9.28 -2.71 19.11
CA LYS A 26 9.79 -4.09 18.97
C LYS A 26 11.24 -4.16 18.49
N TYR A 27 11.74 -3.08 17.89
CA TYR A 27 13.03 -3.07 17.19
C TYR A 27 14.01 -2.03 17.72
N THR A 28 13.51 -1.00 18.42
CA THR A 28 14.33 0.08 18.95
C THR A 28 13.96 0.40 20.39
N GLN A 29 14.89 1.00 21.14
CA GLN A 29 14.55 1.54 22.44
C GLN A 29 13.57 2.71 22.28
N TYR A 30 12.30 2.48 22.60
CA TYR A 30 11.27 3.48 22.44
C TYR A 30 11.42 4.61 23.47
N ARG A 31 11.48 5.84 22.97
CA ARG A 31 11.48 7.07 23.76
C ARG A 31 10.38 7.98 23.27
N LYS A 32 9.29 8.12 24.03
CA LYS A 32 8.10 8.91 23.69
C LYS A 32 8.44 10.32 23.15
N ARG A 33 9.42 11.00 23.73
CA ARG A 33 9.84 12.35 23.32
C ARG A 33 10.59 12.42 21.98
N LYS A 34 10.95 11.26 21.37
CA LYS A 34 11.70 11.16 20.12
C LYS A 34 10.93 10.44 19.01
N VAL A 35 9.71 10.01 19.29
CA VAL A 35 8.85 9.36 18.32
C VAL A 35 7.63 10.27 18.08
N PHE A 36 7.49 10.68 16.83
CA PHE A 36 6.45 11.59 16.36
C PHE A 36 5.60 10.86 15.33
N PHE A 37 4.31 11.06 15.32
CA PHE A 37 3.43 10.44 14.34
C PHE A 37 2.29 11.39 13.96
N GLY A 38 1.77 11.19 12.73
CA GLY A 38 0.59 11.88 12.21
C GLY A 38 -0.60 10.94 12.10
N ASP A 39 -1.70 11.46 11.55
CA ASP A 39 -2.84 10.64 11.14
C ASP A 39 -2.55 9.99 9.78
N MET A 40 -2.78 8.66 9.68
CA MET A 40 -2.55 7.87 8.46
C MET A 40 -3.37 8.35 7.26
N ASN A 41 -4.53 8.97 7.50
CA ASN A 41 -5.41 9.51 6.45
C ASN A 41 -5.06 10.94 6.05
N ASN A 42 -4.22 11.61 6.83
CA ASN A 42 -3.89 13.02 6.61
C ASN A 42 -2.45 13.32 7.00
N ASN A 43 -1.58 13.39 6.02
CA ASN A 43 -0.17 13.71 6.21
C ASN A 43 0.09 15.17 6.71
N LYS A 44 -0.96 15.97 6.96
CA LYS A 44 -0.81 17.36 7.39
C LYS A 44 -0.07 17.49 8.72
N GLU A 45 -0.46 16.69 9.70
CA GLU A 45 0.19 16.69 11.02
C GLU A 45 1.64 16.25 10.94
N LEU A 46 1.92 15.18 10.18
CA LEU A 46 3.28 14.71 9.96
C LEU A 46 4.15 15.79 9.29
N ARG A 47 3.61 16.50 8.31
CA ARG A 47 4.30 17.62 7.64
C ARG A 47 4.61 18.75 8.62
N MET A 48 3.68 19.11 9.51
CA MET A 48 3.91 20.13 10.54
C MET A 48 5.01 19.70 11.50
N LEU A 49 5.02 18.43 11.92
CA LEU A 49 6.07 17.88 12.78
C LEU A 49 7.43 17.87 12.09
N LEU A 50 7.48 17.53 10.82
CA LEU A 50 8.71 17.59 10.01
C LEU A 50 9.24 19.03 9.93
N ILE A 51 8.39 20.03 9.63
CA ILE A 51 8.79 21.44 9.58
C ILE A 51 9.38 21.88 10.92
N LYS A 52 8.72 21.55 12.04
CA LYS A 52 9.19 21.89 13.39
C LYS A 52 10.60 21.37 13.69
N HIS A 53 11.02 20.32 13.01
CA HIS A 53 12.32 19.68 13.21
C HIS A 53 13.25 19.81 11.99
N LYS A 54 12.94 20.67 11.03
CA LYS A 54 13.68 20.82 9.78
C LYS A 54 15.18 21.07 10.00
N ASP A 55 15.52 21.92 10.97
CA ASP A 55 16.89 22.32 11.25
C ASP A 55 17.71 21.26 12.00
N ALA A 56 17.09 20.14 12.36
CA ALA A 56 17.69 19.08 13.14
C ALA A 56 18.53 18.11 12.30
N THR A 57 19.31 18.58 11.35
CA THR A 57 20.28 17.77 10.62
C THR A 57 19.75 17.04 9.38
N ARG A 58 20.07 15.76 9.23
CA ARG A 58 19.79 14.97 8.04
C ARG A 58 18.65 13.96 8.28
N PHE A 59 17.74 13.87 7.35
CA PHE A 59 16.65 12.89 7.40
C PHE A 59 16.96 11.69 6.49
N LEU A 60 16.55 10.50 6.93
CA LEU A 60 16.47 9.32 6.09
C LEU A 60 15.01 8.93 5.92
N TYR A 61 14.51 9.03 4.70
CA TYR A 61 13.17 8.59 4.34
C TYR A 61 13.20 7.13 3.93
N ILE A 62 12.69 6.27 4.81
CA ILE A 62 12.58 4.82 4.57
C ILE A 62 11.31 4.54 3.77
N CYS A 63 11.44 3.85 2.63
CA CYS A 63 10.31 3.65 1.72
C CYS A 63 10.38 2.34 0.94
N ALA A 64 9.27 1.99 0.29
CA ALA A 64 9.23 0.99 -0.77
C ALA A 64 9.73 1.60 -2.10
N GLU A 65 10.11 0.75 -3.06
CA GLU A 65 10.47 1.19 -4.41
C GLU A 65 9.29 1.88 -5.10
N VAL A 66 8.10 1.25 -5.07
CA VAL A 66 6.86 1.85 -5.56
C VAL A 66 6.10 2.46 -4.39
N ARG A 67 5.93 3.77 -4.41
CA ARG A 67 5.30 4.54 -3.33
C ARG A 67 4.63 5.79 -3.86
N LYS A 68 3.83 6.44 -3.01
CA LYS A 68 3.36 7.81 -3.26
C LYS A 68 4.49 8.79 -2.93
N ASP A 69 4.76 9.73 -3.82
CA ASP A 69 5.82 10.73 -3.65
C ASP A 69 5.40 11.96 -2.83
N GLU A 70 4.34 11.86 -2.07
CA GLU A 70 3.75 12.99 -1.34
C GLU A 70 4.72 13.56 -0.28
N ILE A 71 5.35 12.71 0.52
CA ILE A 71 6.31 13.14 1.55
C ILE A 71 7.65 13.57 0.93
N PRO A 72 8.28 12.80 0.01
CA PRO A 72 9.49 13.25 -0.67
C PRO A 72 9.31 14.58 -1.40
N SER A 73 8.21 14.77 -2.13
CA SER A 73 7.89 16.03 -2.82
C SER A 73 7.77 17.19 -1.85
N PHE A 74 7.08 16.98 -0.72
CA PHE A 74 6.98 17.98 0.33
C PHE A 74 8.34 18.33 0.94
N MET A 75 9.17 17.34 1.25
CA MET A 75 10.52 17.56 1.80
C MET A 75 11.41 18.33 0.81
N LYS A 76 11.37 17.96 -0.46
CA LYS A 76 12.10 18.64 -1.53
C LYS A 76 11.65 20.10 -1.68
N ALA A 77 10.34 20.35 -1.78
CA ALA A 77 9.77 21.69 -1.94
C ALA A 77 10.08 22.62 -0.75
N ASN A 78 10.27 22.06 0.43
CA ASN A 78 10.61 22.83 1.64
C ASN A 78 12.10 22.83 1.98
N GLY A 79 12.98 22.36 1.10
CA GLY A 79 14.43 22.42 1.26
C GLY A 79 14.97 21.60 2.44
N PHE A 80 14.41 20.40 2.67
CA PHE A 80 14.95 19.47 3.67
C PHE A 80 16.25 18.83 3.18
N ASN A 81 17.19 18.64 4.09
CA ASN A 81 18.35 17.78 3.86
C ASN A 81 17.96 16.32 4.13
N TYR A 82 17.62 15.56 3.08
CA TYR A 82 17.18 14.18 3.22
C TYR A 82 17.77 13.26 2.16
N SER A 83 17.81 11.99 2.51
CA SER A 83 18.14 10.90 1.59
C SER A 83 17.01 9.87 1.62
N GLU A 84 16.80 9.15 0.53
CA GLU A 84 15.84 8.06 0.45
C GLU A 84 16.54 6.73 0.66
N GLY A 85 15.93 5.87 1.49
CA GLY A 85 16.35 4.48 1.70
C GLY A 85 15.25 3.55 1.21
N VAL A 86 15.39 3.02 -0.01
CA VAL A 86 14.48 1.99 -0.53
C VAL A 86 14.84 0.67 0.14
N MET A 87 13.95 0.17 1.01
CA MET A 87 14.21 -1.02 1.82
C MET A 87 13.54 -2.28 1.29
N TYR A 88 12.50 -2.14 0.47
CA TYR A 88 11.82 -3.29 -0.12
C TYR A 88 11.11 -2.92 -1.42
N ARG A 89 10.86 -3.95 -2.21
CA ARG A 89 10.00 -3.88 -3.40
C ARG A 89 8.97 -4.99 -3.35
N THR A 90 7.78 -4.70 -3.85
CA THR A 90 6.75 -5.71 -4.07
C THR A 90 7.00 -6.34 -5.44
N VAL A 91 7.18 -7.65 -5.46
CA VAL A 91 7.34 -8.42 -6.69
C VAL A 91 6.18 -9.40 -6.85
N PRO A 92 5.70 -9.65 -8.08
CA PRO A 92 4.71 -10.69 -8.29
C PRO A 92 5.29 -12.05 -7.92
N ASN A 93 4.48 -12.87 -7.24
CA ASN A 93 4.85 -14.26 -7.01
C ASN A 93 4.72 -15.05 -8.31
N ASN A 94 5.45 -16.16 -8.44
CA ASN A 94 5.28 -17.07 -9.57
C ASN A 94 3.99 -17.89 -9.37
N LEU A 95 3.00 -17.66 -10.23
CA LEU A 95 1.69 -18.31 -10.19
C LEU A 95 1.48 -19.26 -11.39
N LYS A 96 2.53 -19.60 -12.14
CA LYS A 96 2.43 -20.42 -13.36
C LYS A 96 1.86 -21.81 -13.13
N GLU A 97 1.95 -22.34 -11.91
CA GLU A 97 1.39 -23.63 -11.52
C GLU A 97 -0.11 -23.55 -11.21
N ILE A 98 -0.68 -22.36 -11.09
CA ILE A 98 -2.09 -22.17 -10.82
C ILE A 98 -2.87 -22.31 -12.13
N ASP A 99 -3.76 -23.30 -12.18
CA ASP A 99 -4.72 -23.44 -13.26
C ASP A 99 -5.91 -22.50 -13.03
N MET A 100 -5.91 -21.37 -13.73
CA MET A 100 -6.95 -20.35 -13.62
C MET A 100 -8.33 -20.85 -14.04
N LEU A 101 -8.41 -21.91 -14.84
CA LEU A 101 -9.69 -22.50 -15.28
C LEU A 101 -10.44 -23.24 -14.18
N LYS A 102 -9.77 -23.51 -13.06
CA LYS A 102 -10.40 -24.13 -11.88
C LYS A 102 -11.15 -23.13 -10.98
N TYR A 103 -11.08 -21.84 -11.31
CA TYR A 103 -11.69 -20.79 -10.51
C TYR A 103 -12.82 -20.11 -11.28
N ASP A 104 -13.94 -19.90 -10.63
CA ASP A 104 -15.09 -19.17 -11.16
C ASP A 104 -14.94 -17.67 -10.97
N MET A 105 -14.10 -17.25 -10.01
CA MET A 105 -13.97 -15.86 -9.62
C MET A 105 -12.57 -15.49 -9.16
N LEU A 106 -12.14 -14.27 -9.49
CA LEU A 106 -10.92 -13.63 -9.02
C LEU A 106 -11.25 -12.31 -8.36
N ILE A 107 -10.75 -12.09 -7.14
CA ILE A 107 -10.90 -10.82 -6.43
C ILE A 107 -9.54 -10.17 -6.27
N LEU A 108 -9.40 -8.92 -6.72
CA LEU A 108 -8.17 -8.15 -6.67
C LEU A 108 -8.29 -7.03 -5.64
N PHE A 109 -7.27 -6.91 -4.78
CA PHE A 109 -7.23 -5.96 -3.67
C PHE A 109 -6.34 -4.75 -3.95
N SER A 110 -5.61 -4.74 -5.06
CA SER A 110 -4.73 -3.63 -5.43
C SER A 110 -4.48 -3.59 -6.95
N PRO A 111 -4.09 -2.44 -7.51
CA PRO A 111 -3.65 -2.34 -8.91
C PRO A 111 -2.50 -3.29 -9.25
N THR A 112 -1.59 -3.54 -8.31
CA THR A 112 -0.49 -4.51 -8.50
C THR A 112 -0.99 -5.93 -8.75
N GLY A 113 -2.18 -6.29 -8.25
CA GLY A 113 -2.80 -7.59 -8.49
C GLY A 113 -3.10 -7.85 -9.96
N ILE A 114 -3.68 -6.87 -10.67
CA ILE A 114 -3.96 -7.03 -12.11
C ILE A 114 -2.66 -7.04 -12.93
N HIS A 115 -1.65 -6.26 -12.56
CA HIS A 115 -0.35 -6.31 -13.21
C HIS A 115 0.29 -7.69 -13.03
N SER A 116 0.30 -8.22 -11.79
CA SER A 116 0.81 -9.56 -11.48
C SER A 116 0.09 -10.66 -12.25
N LEU A 117 -1.23 -10.52 -12.48
CA LEU A 117 -1.99 -11.47 -13.30
C LEU A 117 -1.44 -11.52 -14.72
N PHE A 118 -1.23 -10.37 -15.36
CA PHE A 118 -0.71 -10.33 -16.74
C PHE A 118 0.78 -10.68 -16.83
N ASP A 119 1.57 -10.42 -15.81
CA ASP A 119 2.97 -10.84 -15.73
C ASP A 119 3.10 -12.38 -15.68
N ASN A 120 2.22 -13.02 -14.90
CA ASN A 120 2.19 -14.48 -14.77
C ASN A 120 1.50 -15.16 -15.97
N PHE A 121 0.46 -14.53 -16.51
CA PHE A 121 -0.37 -15.05 -17.61
C PHE A 121 -0.44 -14.04 -18.76
N PRO A 122 0.63 -13.87 -19.58
CA PRO A 122 0.67 -12.86 -20.65
C PRO A 122 -0.41 -13.02 -21.71
N LYS A 123 -0.93 -14.24 -21.86
CA LYS A 123 -2.03 -14.58 -22.79
C LYS A 123 -3.37 -14.72 -22.07
N PHE A 124 -3.51 -14.15 -20.89
CA PHE A 124 -4.74 -14.21 -20.10
C PHE A 124 -5.94 -13.75 -20.93
N LYS A 125 -6.95 -14.61 -20.97
CA LYS A 125 -8.27 -14.33 -21.51
C LYS A 125 -9.28 -14.61 -20.40
N GLN A 126 -10.08 -13.62 -20.10
CA GLN A 126 -11.03 -13.70 -18.98
C GLN A 126 -12.05 -14.84 -19.13
N GLY A 127 -12.56 -15.04 -20.36
CA GLY A 127 -13.62 -16.05 -20.57
C GLY A 127 -14.81 -15.82 -19.64
N ASN A 128 -15.20 -16.87 -18.92
CA ASN A 128 -16.30 -16.85 -17.95
C ASN A 128 -15.85 -16.45 -16.53
N LEU A 129 -14.55 -16.19 -16.32
CA LEU A 129 -14.03 -15.81 -14.99
C LEU A 129 -14.62 -14.46 -14.57
N ARG A 130 -15.27 -14.45 -13.42
CA ARG A 130 -15.83 -13.25 -12.81
C ARG A 130 -14.74 -12.51 -12.05
N ILE A 131 -14.68 -11.18 -12.17
CA ILE A 131 -13.64 -10.38 -11.52
C ILE A 131 -14.27 -9.32 -10.64
N GLY A 132 -13.85 -9.30 -9.37
CA GLY A 132 -14.18 -8.32 -8.37
C GLY A 132 -12.97 -7.46 -7.99
N ALA A 133 -13.22 -6.22 -7.55
CA ALA A 133 -12.20 -5.28 -7.10
C ALA A 133 -12.47 -4.75 -5.70
N TYR A 134 -11.41 -4.58 -4.92
CA TYR A 134 -11.46 -3.77 -3.72
C TYR A 134 -10.75 -2.44 -3.95
N GLY A 135 -11.52 -1.35 -3.85
CA GLY A 135 -11.07 0.02 -4.09
C GLY A 135 -11.19 0.47 -5.55
N LYS A 136 -11.54 1.75 -5.71
CA LYS A 136 -11.73 2.38 -7.03
C LYS A 136 -10.47 2.29 -7.90
N THR A 137 -9.30 2.55 -7.34
CA THR A 137 -8.02 2.48 -8.08
C THR A 137 -7.73 1.08 -8.63
N THR A 138 -8.17 0.03 -7.93
CA THR A 138 -8.06 -1.36 -8.41
C THR A 138 -9.04 -1.61 -9.54
N ALA A 139 -10.27 -1.13 -9.39
CA ALA A 139 -11.30 -1.23 -10.43
C ALA A 139 -10.87 -0.53 -11.74
N ASP A 140 -10.37 0.70 -11.62
CA ASP A 140 -9.87 1.47 -12.76
C ASP A 140 -8.71 0.71 -13.47
N ALA A 141 -7.75 0.18 -12.71
CA ALA A 141 -6.64 -0.59 -13.28
C ALA A 141 -7.08 -1.89 -13.99
N ILE A 142 -8.16 -2.53 -13.54
CA ILE A 142 -8.76 -3.70 -14.21
C ILE A 142 -9.37 -3.29 -15.55
N LEU A 143 -10.14 -2.21 -15.56
CA LEU A 143 -10.79 -1.67 -16.76
C LEU A 143 -9.77 -1.19 -17.80
N ASP A 144 -8.69 -0.54 -17.37
CA ASP A 144 -7.59 -0.08 -18.23
C ASP A 144 -6.89 -1.25 -18.98
N LYS A 145 -6.94 -2.46 -18.41
CA LYS A 145 -6.46 -3.68 -19.07
C LYS A 145 -7.48 -4.33 -20.02
N GLY A 146 -8.63 -3.69 -20.23
CA GLY A 146 -9.70 -4.23 -21.08
C GLY A 146 -10.42 -5.45 -20.47
N VAL A 147 -10.32 -5.63 -19.17
CA VAL A 147 -10.92 -6.75 -18.43
C VAL A 147 -12.28 -6.32 -17.88
N LYS A 148 -13.30 -7.17 -18.02
CA LYS A 148 -14.64 -6.90 -17.51
C LYS A 148 -14.66 -7.02 -15.97
N LEU A 149 -14.99 -5.92 -15.30
CA LEU A 149 -15.27 -5.89 -13.88
C LEU A 149 -16.73 -6.28 -13.62
N HIS A 150 -16.98 -7.11 -12.61
CA HIS A 150 -18.33 -7.61 -12.29
C HIS A 150 -18.89 -6.94 -11.03
N PHE A 151 -18.06 -6.71 -10.03
CA PHE A 151 -18.44 -5.99 -8.81
C PHE A 151 -17.24 -5.34 -8.17
N MET A 152 -17.51 -4.35 -7.31
CA MET A 152 -16.46 -3.74 -6.49
C MET A 152 -16.97 -3.35 -5.10
N ALA A 153 -16.04 -3.16 -4.18
CA ALA A 153 -16.22 -2.56 -2.86
C ALA A 153 -15.09 -1.56 -2.58
N PRO A 154 -15.24 -0.57 -1.69
CA PRO A 154 -16.49 -0.24 -0.99
C PRO A 154 -17.48 0.51 -1.90
N MET A 155 -18.77 0.22 -1.70
CA MET A 155 -19.89 0.95 -2.27
C MET A 155 -20.86 1.33 -1.15
N PRO A 156 -21.73 2.35 -1.30
CA PRO A 156 -22.65 2.76 -0.25
C PRO A 156 -23.50 1.61 0.33
N HIS A 157 -23.95 0.70 -0.52
CA HIS A 157 -24.73 -0.49 -0.16
C HIS A 157 -23.88 -1.75 0.08
N ALA A 158 -22.57 -1.70 -0.15
CA ALA A 158 -21.64 -2.81 -0.03
C ALA A 158 -20.27 -2.31 0.50
N PRO A 159 -20.17 -1.98 1.80
CA PRO A 159 -18.96 -1.37 2.38
C PRO A 159 -17.77 -2.32 2.45
N THR A 160 -18.00 -3.63 2.35
CA THR A 160 -16.94 -4.66 2.37
C THR A 160 -17.01 -5.53 1.13
N ILE A 161 -15.88 -6.16 0.80
CA ILE A 161 -15.82 -7.06 -0.37
C ILE A 161 -16.74 -8.28 -0.21
N THR A 162 -16.91 -8.76 1.01
CA THR A 162 -17.81 -9.89 1.30
C THR A 162 -19.27 -9.53 1.06
N VAL A 163 -19.71 -8.32 1.45
CA VAL A 163 -21.07 -7.83 1.18
C VAL A 163 -21.27 -7.62 -0.33
N ALA A 164 -20.31 -7.04 -1.02
CA ALA A 164 -20.39 -6.88 -2.47
C ALA A 164 -20.48 -8.22 -3.21
N LEU A 165 -19.69 -9.19 -2.77
CA LEU A 165 -19.72 -10.55 -3.32
C LEU A 165 -21.10 -11.23 -3.07
N ASP A 166 -21.63 -11.14 -1.86
CA ASP A 166 -22.94 -11.73 -1.52
C ASP A 166 -24.07 -11.13 -2.40
N HIS A 167 -24.08 -9.80 -2.57
CA HIS A 167 -25.04 -9.14 -3.46
C HIS A 167 -24.88 -9.61 -4.89
N TYR A 168 -23.67 -9.63 -5.41
CA TYR A 168 -23.41 -10.08 -6.78
C TYR A 168 -23.86 -11.53 -7.01
N LEU A 169 -23.58 -12.44 -6.08
CA LEU A 169 -23.99 -13.83 -6.21
C LEU A 169 -25.51 -14.00 -6.15
N LYS A 170 -26.20 -13.26 -5.29
CA LYS A 170 -27.67 -13.27 -5.22
C LYS A 170 -28.34 -12.75 -6.49
N GLU A 171 -27.74 -11.78 -7.16
CA GLU A 171 -28.24 -11.24 -8.42
C GLU A 171 -27.91 -12.13 -9.62
N SER A 172 -26.70 -12.71 -9.66
CA SER A 172 -26.23 -13.53 -10.78
C SER A 172 -26.77 -14.96 -10.80
N ASN A 173 -27.33 -15.45 -9.69
CA ASN A 173 -27.90 -16.80 -9.57
C ASN A 173 -29.45 -16.80 -9.64
N ARG A 174 -30.06 -15.66 -9.95
CA ARG A 174 -31.47 -15.54 -10.31
C ARG A 174 -31.66 -15.76 -11.80
#